data_80d7f66edf8bd230c70caa56dac72aaa
#
_entry.id   80d7f66edf8bd230c70caa56dac72aaa
#
_cell.length_a   1.000
_cell.length_b   1.000
_cell.length_c   1.000
_cell.angle_alpha   90.00
_cell.angle_beta   90.00
_cell.angle_gamma   90.00
#
_symmetry.space_group_name_H-M   'P 1'
#
loop_
_entity.id
_entity.type
_entity.pdbx_description
1 polymer ?
#
loop_
_entity_poly.entity_id
_entity_poly.type
_entity_poly.pdbx_seq_one_letter_code
_entity_poly.pdbx_strand_id
1 'polypeptide(L)'
;MLRLIVSACLFFAAAAAWADSNPPNVVLVLVDDLGWMDLGCQGSEFYETPHIDRLAAGGMRFTDGYAACAVCSPTRAAVQTGRYPGRLFVTDWIRSRFQGGNIPEDKVNPCLSPQSQWRGRKLLCPPNALWMESSEITAAEVLKKAGYATCYVGKWHLGADPWYPEEQGFDENFGGCDYGQPPSYFDPFNQPKGRHPSVRAGIYNLPSREKGEYLSDREADEAVGFIRRNADQPFFLQLANYAVHTPIQAKPDVAAKYEEKPTTKQKNAKYAAMGESVDAAARAAMKTLDELKIADRTLIIFTSDNGGLLGPTNNEPLRSGKGYAYEGGIRVPFIVRWPGVVKPGSESNVPVTSVDLFPTIVRAAGQELPEDREIDGKDLQPVLTGTGGLERTAIYWHFPHYRHKPGPYSIIRDGDWKLIKWYEGPVSLFNLKDDLGEQEDLAGEMPSRVKQLDAKLMAHLSQLGAKVPIANPKAKTSDR
;
A
#
# COMPACT_ATOMS: atom_id res chain seq x y z
N MET A 1 17.98 -35.95 48.34
CA MET A 1 16.82 -35.27 47.80
C MET A 1 17.02 -33.77 47.91
N LEU A 2 17.77 -33.12 47.02
CA LEU A 2 17.87 -31.66 46.93
C LEU A 2 18.68 -31.27 45.69
N ARG A 3 18.16 -31.47 44.50
CA ARG A 3 18.72 -30.97 43.21
C ARG A 3 17.68 -31.06 42.10
N LEU A 4 16.61 -30.28 42.15
CA LEU A 4 15.62 -30.20 41.04
C LEU A 4 14.66 -29.00 41.23
N ILE A 5 15.17 -27.80 41.58
CA ILE A 5 14.36 -26.55 41.59
C ILE A 5 15.23 -25.33 41.20
N VAL A 6 16.05 -25.38 40.17
CA VAL A 6 16.80 -24.20 39.71
C VAL A 6 16.67 -23.95 38.19
N SER A 7 16.01 -24.83 37.45
CA SER A 7 15.93 -24.67 35.98
C SER A 7 14.65 -24.01 35.41
N ALA A 8 13.69 -23.64 36.28
CA ALA A 8 12.41 -23.06 35.78
C ALA A 8 12.33 -21.52 35.79
N CYS A 9 13.30 -20.84 36.39
CA CYS A 9 13.24 -19.37 36.55
C CYS A 9 13.98 -18.57 35.48
N LEU A 10 14.69 -19.19 34.56
CA LEU A 10 15.48 -18.46 33.54
C LEU A 10 14.75 -18.21 32.24
N PHE A 11 13.59 -18.81 31.99
CA PHE A 11 12.80 -18.57 30.77
C PHE A 11 11.76 -17.44 30.90
N PHE A 12 11.45 -16.98 32.12
CA PHE A 12 10.52 -15.84 32.33
C PHE A 12 11.21 -14.47 32.38
N ALA A 13 12.53 -14.41 32.47
CA ALA A 13 13.26 -13.14 32.53
C ALA A 13 13.51 -12.49 31.16
N ALA A 14 13.40 -13.22 30.07
CA ALA A 14 13.61 -12.67 28.70
C ALA A 14 12.38 -11.91 28.17
N ALA A 15 11.18 -12.23 28.63
CA ALA A 15 9.96 -11.52 28.21
C ALA A 15 9.69 -10.24 29.00
N ALA A 16 10.28 -10.08 30.17
CA ALA A 16 10.11 -8.90 31.04
C ALA A 16 11.11 -7.77 30.74
N ALA A 17 12.19 -8.03 29.97
CA ALA A 17 13.21 -7.03 29.66
C ALA A 17 12.81 -6.04 28.54
N TRP A 18 11.68 -6.23 27.90
CA TRP A 18 11.16 -5.35 26.82
C TRP A 18 10.17 -4.29 27.33
N ALA A 19 9.68 -4.41 28.57
CA ALA A 19 8.69 -3.50 29.15
C ALA A 19 9.28 -2.17 29.69
N ASP A 20 10.61 -2.01 29.69
CA ASP A 20 11.31 -0.83 30.26
C ASP A 20 12.09 -0.01 29.21
N SER A 21 11.94 -0.28 27.93
CA SER A 21 12.55 0.51 26.85
C SER A 21 11.48 1.35 26.15
N ASN A 22 11.77 2.62 25.96
CA ASN A 22 10.99 3.57 25.14
C ASN A 22 10.42 2.86 23.89
N PRO A 23 9.11 2.91 23.63
CA PRO A 23 8.52 2.24 22.48
C PRO A 23 9.17 2.74 21.17
N PRO A 24 9.29 1.89 20.12
CA PRO A 24 10.00 2.25 18.92
C PRO A 24 9.29 3.38 18.17
N ASN A 25 10.06 4.24 17.52
CA ASN A 25 9.50 5.07 16.47
C ASN A 25 9.05 4.21 15.29
N VAL A 26 8.06 4.68 14.54
CA VAL A 26 7.59 4.00 13.34
C VAL A 26 7.65 4.96 12.15
N VAL A 27 8.28 4.51 11.07
CA VAL A 27 8.29 5.19 9.77
C VAL A 27 7.73 4.24 8.72
N LEU A 28 6.58 4.57 8.16
CA LEU A 28 5.98 3.87 7.03
C LEU A 28 6.20 4.67 5.76
N VAL A 29 6.99 4.16 4.82
CA VAL A 29 7.15 4.73 3.48
C VAL A 29 6.23 3.97 2.52
N LEU A 30 5.21 4.67 2.01
CA LEU A 30 4.20 4.12 1.11
C LEU A 30 4.27 4.85 -0.24
N VAL A 31 4.81 4.20 -1.25
CA VAL A 31 5.02 4.78 -2.58
C VAL A 31 3.79 4.56 -3.47
N ASP A 32 3.48 5.49 -4.35
CA ASP A 32 2.34 5.42 -5.26
C ASP A 32 2.75 4.83 -6.61
N ASP A 33 2.11 3.75 -7.04
CA ASP A 33 2.33 3.07 -8.33
C ASP A 33 3.75 2.47 -8.54
N LEU A 34 4.52 2.20 -7.49
CA LEU A 34 5.85 1.61 -7.64
C LEU A 34 5.75 0.10 -7.89
N GLY A 35 6.25 -0.35 -9.02
CA GLY A 35 6.26 -1.77 -9.39
C GLY A 35 7.22 -2.61 -8.55
N TRP A 36 6.93 -3.91 -8.43
CA TRP A 36 7.78 -4.86 -7.70
C TRP A 36 9.22 -4.88 -8.24
N MET A 37 9.40 -4.77 -9.57
CA MET A 37 10.70 -4.76 -10.25
C MET A 37 11.36 -3.38 -10.34
N ASP A 38 10.81 -2.34 -9.70
CA ASP A 38 11.30 -0.97 -9.86
C ASP A 38 12.43 -0.57 -8.88
N LEU A 39 13.00 -1.56 -8.16
CA LEU A 39 14.11 -1.37 -7.22
C LEU A 39 15.32 -2.22 -7.60
N GLY A 40 16.54 -1.71 -7.33
CA GLY A 40 17.78 -2.46 -7.53
C GLY A 40 17.80 -3.78 -6.74
N CYS A 41 17.37 -3.78 -5.47
CA CYS A 41 17.29 -4.99 -4.65
C CYS A 41 16.23 -6.01 -5.13
N GLN A 42 15.36 -5.63 -6.06
CA GLN A 42 14.41 -6.53 -6.72
C GLN A 42 14.86 -6.98 -8.11
N GLY A 43 16.00 -6.48 -8.58
CA GLY A 43 16.62 -6.90 -9.85
C GLY A 43 16.49 -5.88 -10.98
N SER A 44 16.07 -4.64 -10.74
CA SER A 44 16.13 -3.60 -11.76
C SER A 44 17.59 -3.30 -12.11
N GLU A 45 17.91 -3.36 -13.41
CA GLU A 45 19.20 -2.94 -13.95
C GLU A 45 19.14 -1.50 -14.48
N PHE A 46 17.94 -0.95 -14.64
CA PHE A 46 17.73 0.38 -15.20
C PHE A 46 17.50 1.44 -14.11
N TYR A 47 16.62 1.17 -13.16
CA TYR A 47 16.33 2.09 -12.05
C TYR A 47 17.34 1.96 -10.93
N GLU A 48 17.79 3.08 -10.40
CA GLU A 48 18.82 3.15 -9.36
C GLU A 48 18.18 3.59 -8.04
N THR A 49 18.21 2.70 -7.05
CA THR A 49 17.60 2.91 -5.73
C THR A 49 18.57 2.52 -4.59
N PRO A 50 19.80 3.07 -4.58
CA PRO A 50 20.86 2.58 -3.70
C PRO A 50 20.55 2.73 -2.21
N HIS A 51 19.68 3.66 -1.82
CA HIS A 51 19.33 3.88 -0.42
C HIS A 51 18.23 2.94 0.05
N ILE A 52 17.23 2.64 -0.81
CA ILE A 52 16.22 1.62 -0.56
C ILE A 52 16.88 0.24 -0.58
N ASP A 53 17.85 0.00 -1.48
CA ASP A 53 18.64 -1.25 -1.52
C ASP A 53 19.43 -1.44 -0.20
N ARG A 54 19.99 -0.35 0.35
CA ARG A 54 20.63 -0.36 1.67
C ARG A 54 19.64 -0.61 2.80
N LEU A 55 18.40 -0.09 2.71
CA LEU A 55 17.34 -0.39 3.65
C LEU A 55 17.04 -1.89 3.65
N ALA A 56 16.93 -2.51 2.47
CA ALA A 56 16.74 -3.96 2.31
C ALA A 56 17.92 -4.76 2.87
N ALA A 57 19.13 -4.35 2.59
CA ALA A 57 20.35 -5.00 3.13
C ALA A 57 20.45 -4.88 4.66
N GLY A 58 19.88 -3.83 5.26
CA GLY A 58 19.81 -3.63 6.71
C GLY A 58 18.59 -4.23 7.39
N GLY A 59 17.70 -4.87 6.64
CA GLY A 59 16.42 -5.38 7.11
C GLY A 59 16.06 -6.75 6.52
N MET A 60 14.75 -7.00 6.39
CA MET A 60 14.16 -8.17 5.74
C MET A 60 13.42 -7.72 4.48
N ARG A 61 13.68 -8.39 3.37
CA ARG A 61 12.96 -8.25 2.11
C ARG A 61 11.96 -9.40 1.97
N PHE A 62 10.68 -9.08 1.78
CA PHE A 62 9.68 -10.09 1.44
C PHE A 62 9.63 -10.25 -0.07
N THR A 63 9.84 -11.48 -0.55
CA THR A 63 9.70 -11.81 -1.97
C THR A 63 8.23 -11.83 -2.40
N ASP A 64 7.35 -12.16 -1.46
CA ASP A 64 5.91 -12.31 -1.62
C ASP A 64 5.13 -11.23 -0.86
N GLY A 65 5.51 -9.95 -1.11
CA GLY A 65 4.82 -8.77 -0.61
C GLY A 65 3.67 -8.35 -1.53
N TYR A 66 2.51 -8.01 -0.95
CA TYR A 66 1.30 -7.70 -1.73
C TYR A 66 0.60 -6.44 -1.25
N ALA A 67 0.13 -5.65 -2.22
CA ALA A 67 -0.89 -4.64 -1.98
C ALA A 67 -2.26 -5.32 -1.76
N ALA A 68 -3.11 -4.74 -0.93
CA ALA A 68 -4.46 -5.29 -0.67
C ALA A 68 -5.43 -5.12 -1.85
N CYS A 69 -5.07 -4.30 -2.83
CA CYS A 69 -5.81 -4.12 -4.08
C CYS A 69 -4.84 -3.71 -5.20
N ALA A 70 -5.25 -3.90 -6.44
CA ALA A 70 -4.48 -3.45 -7.61
C ALA A 70 -4.61 -1.94 -7.91
N VAL A 71 -5.25 -1.16 -7.03
CA VAL A 71 -5.44 0.30 -7.14
C VAL A 71 -5.34 0.98 -5.77
N CYS A 72 -5.10 2.31 -5.78
CA CYS A 72 -4.65 3.12 -4.66
C CYS A 72 -5.58 3.11 -3.43
N SER A 73 -6.79 3.72 -3.51
CA SER A 73 -7.64 3.98 -2.33
C SER A 73 -7.98 2.74 -1.51
N PRO A 74 -8.33 1.58 -2.12
CA PRO A 74 -8.61 0.37 -1.34
C PRO A 74 -7.40 -0.11 -0.54
N THR A 75 -6.21 -0.10 -1.14
CA THR A 75 -4.98 -0.48 -0.42
C THR A 75 -4.67 0.52 0.69
N ARG A 76 -4.82 1.82 0.42
CA ARG A 76 -4.56 2.88 1.43
C ARG A 76 -5.52 2.75 2.61
N ALA A 77 -6.80 2.47 2.39
CA ALA A 77 -7.76 2.18 3.45
C ALA A 77 -7.36 0.93 4.26
N ALA A 78 -6.91 -0.13 3.58
CA ALA A 78 -6.44 -1.35 4.21
C ALA A 78 -5.19 -1.13 5.07
N VAL A 79 -4.24 -0.31 4.62
CA VAL A 79 -3.03 0.11 5.37
C VAL A 79 -3.40 0.80 6.67
N GLN A 80 -4.38 1.72 6.63
CA GLN A 80 -4.78 2.48 7.81
C GLN A 80 -5.49 1.62 8.86
N THR A 81 -6.27 0.61 8.44
CA THR A 81 -7.26 -0.06 9.30
C THR A 81 -6.97 -1.53 9.58
N GLY A 82 -6.08 -2.16 8.80
CA GLY A 82 -5.85 -3.61 8.89
C GLY A 82 -7.02 -4.46 8.38
N ARG A 83 -7.95 -3.87 7.61
CA ARG A 83 -9.17 -4.51 7.14
C ARG A 83 -9.20 -4.61 5.62
N TYR A 84 -9.73 -5.72 5.09
CA TYR A 84 -9.82 -5.87 3.63
C TYR A 84 -10.76 -4.83 2.98
N PRO A 85 -10.42 -4.37 1.78
CA PRO A 85 -11.22 -3.40 1.01
C PRO A 85 -12.70 -3.78 0.87
N GLY A 86 -13.01 -5.09 0.74
CA GLY A 86 -14.38 -5.59 0.67
C GLY A 86 -15.21 -5.32 1.91
N ARG A 87 -14.58 -5.31 3.09
CA ARG A 87 -15.22 -4.98 4.39
C ARG A 87 -15.45 -3.47 4.53
N LEU A 88 -14.52 -2.67 4.00
CA LEU A 88 -14.55 -1.21 4.08
C LEU A 88 -15.46 -0.57 3.01
N PHE A 89 -15.95 -1.35 2.05
CA PHE A 89 -16.66 -0.87 0.85
C PHE A 89 -15.86 0.15 0.00
N VAL A 90 -14.56 0.31 0.26
CA VAL A 90 -13.62 1.05 -0.57
C VAL A 90 -12.97 0.02 -1.49
N THR A 91 -13.59 -0.26 -2.63
CA THR A 91 -13.21 -1.35 -3.53
C THR A 91 -12.69 -0.89 -4.89
N ASP A 92 -12.75 0.43 -5.16
CA ASP A 92 -12.12 1.10 -6.30
C ASP A 92 -11.50 2.42 -5.82
N TRP A 93 -10.73 3.09 -6.69
CA TRP A 93 -10.16 4.40 -6.36
C TRP A 93 -11.27 5.44 -6.10
N ILE A 94 -11.08 6.24 -5.06
CA ILE A 94 -12.02 7.29 -4.67
C ILE A 94 -11.80 8.50 -5.59
N ARG A 95 -12.87 9.04 -6.15
CA ARG A 95 -12.79 10.23 -7.01
C ARG A 95 -12.63 11.47 -6.17
N SER A 96 -11.62 12.27 -6.46
CA SER A 96 -11.50 13.62 -5.92
C SER A 96 -12.60 14.54 -6.45
N ARG A 97 -12.78 15.69 -5.80
CA ARG A 97 -13.80 16.70 -6.17
C ARG A 97 -13.67 17.12 -7.63
N PHE A 98 -12.46 17.35 -8.12
CA PHE A 98 -12.23 17.73 -9.53
C PHE A 98 -12.52 16.61 -10.54
N GLN A 99 -12.70 15.38 -10.07
CA GLN A 99 -13.05 14.20 -10.88
C GLN A 99 -14.54 13.82 -10.72
N GLY A 100 -15.34 14.67 -10.09
CA GLY A 100 -16.76 14.46 -9.85
C GLY A 100 -17.06 13.67 -8.56
N GLY A 101 -16.13 13.65 -7.62
CA GLY A 101 -16.34 13.17 -6.25
C GLY A 101 -17.05 14.25 -5.43
N ASN A 102 -18.38 14.29 -5.43
CA ASN A 102 -19.14 15.25 -4.64
C ASN A 102 -19.41 14.69 -3.25
N ILE A 103 -19.26 15.55 -2.25
CA ILE A 103 -19.67 15.28 -0.87
C ILE A 103 -21.14 15.71 -0.77
N PRO A 104 -22.08 14.80 -0.40
CA PRO A 104 -23.48 15.18 -0.18
C PRO A 104 -23.61 16.09 1.05
N GLU A 105 -24.66 16.91 1.06
CA GLU A 105 -24.95 17.83 2.17
C GLU A 105 -25.18 17.10 3.50
N ASP A 106 -25.80 15.90 3.44
CA ASP A 106 -26.07 15.05 4.61
C ASP A 106 -24.84 14.27 5.09
N LYS A 107 -23.72 14.36 4.37
CA LYS A 107 -22.48 13.61 4.67
C LYS A 107 -22.66 12.09 4.80
N VAL A 108 -23.74 11.56 4.25
CA VAL A 108 -23.94 10.12 4.11
C VAL A 108 -23.18 9.66 2.88
N ASN A 109 -22.30 8.64 3.02
CA ASN A 109 -21.50 8.13 1.93
C ASN A 109 -22.38 7.59 0.80
N PRO A 110 -22.55 8.30 -0.32
CA PRO A 110 -23.57 7.96 -1.31
C PRO A 110 -23.09 6.87 -2.22
N CYS A 111 -22.13 6.11 -1.90
CA CYS A 111 -21.63 5.07 -2.80
C CYS A 111 -22.01 5.35 -4.27
N LEU A 112 -21.12 5.70 -5.12
CA LEU A 112 -21.41 5.97 -6.52
C LEU A 112 -22.24 4.84 -7.11
N SER A 113 -23.47 5.13 -7.52
CA SER A 113 -24.31 4.14 -8.20
C SER A 113 -23.67 3.82 -9.57
N PRO A 114 -23.26 2.58 -9.82
CA PRO A 114 -22.62 2.22 -11.08
C PRO A 114 -23.61 2.24 -12.28
N GLN A 115 -24.90 2.28 -12.01
CA GLN A 115 -25.95 2.09 -13.01
C GLN A 115 -25.92 3.11 -14.17
N SER A 116 -25.48 4.33 -13.91
CA SER A 116 -25.33 5.35 -14.97
C SER A 116 -24.04 5.20 -15.79
N GLN A 117 -23.01 4.58 -15.22
CA GLN A 117 -21.69 4.46 -15.83
C GLN A 117 -21.57 3.19 -16.69
N TRP A 118 -22.41 2.18 -16.44
CA TRP A 118 -22.25 0.84 -17.01
C TRP A 118 -23.38 0.44 -17.98
N ARG A 119 -24.02 1.41 -18.62
CA ARG A 119 -25.01 1.14 -19.68
C ARG A 119 -24.39 0.23 -20.74
N GLY A 120 -25.01 -0.94 -20.97
CA GLY A 120 -24.58 -1.93 -21.93
C GLY A 120 -23.56 -2.96 -21.42
N ARG A 121 -23.08 -2.87 -20.16
CA ARG A 121 -22.27 -3.92 -19.55
C ARG A 121 -23.14 -5.08 -19.06
N LYS A 122 -22.57 -6.30 -19.01
CA LYS A 122 -23.27 -7.52 -18.59
C LYS A 122 -23.59 -7.53 -17.10
N LEU A 123 -22.75 -6.85 -16.30
CA LEU A 123 -22.91 -6.80 -14.84
C LEU A 123 -23.15 -5.39 -14.34
N LEU A 124 -23.89 -5.29 -13.25
CA LEU A 124 -23.91 -4.13 -12.36
C LEU A 124 -22.87 -4.35 -11.26
N CYS A 125 -21.88 -3.47 -11.20
CA CYS A 125 -20.88 -3.47 -10.14
C CYS A 125 -21.50 -2.94 -8.84
N PRO A 126 -21.02 -3.36 -7.66
CA PRO A 126 -21.42 -2.75 -6.40
C PRO A 126 -20.98 -1.28 -6.34
N PRO A 127 -21.61 -0.47 -5.49
CA PRO A 127 -21.17 0.89 -5.25
C PRO A 127 -19.80 0.91 -4.58
N ASN A 128 -19.02 1.97 -4.87
CA ASN A 128 -17.75 2.28 -4.20
C ASN A 128 -17.93 3.46 -3.27
N ALA A 129 -17.36 3.40 -2.08
CA ALA A 129 -17.37 4.51 -1.13
C ALA A 129 -16.64 5.74 -1.70
N LEU A 130 -17.07 6.95 -1.30
CA LEU A 130 -16.42 8.22 -1.66
C LEU A 130 -15.39 8.68 -0.62
N TRP A 131 -15.38 8.05 0.56
CA TRP A 131 -14.39 8.27 1.62
C TRP A 131 -14.28 7.03 2.50
N MET A 132 -13.21 6.95 3.27
CA MET A 132 -13.09 6.02 4.38
C MET A 132 -13.91 6.58 5.56
N GLU A 133 -14.76 5.76 6.16
CA GLU A 133 -15.62 6.19 7.26
C GLU A 133 -14.80 6.61 8.48
N SER A 134 -15.16 7.72 9.11
CA SER A 134 -14.49 8.23 10.32
C SER A 134 -14.67 7.31 11.53
N SER A 135 -15.58 6.34 11.46
CA SER A 135 -15.74 5.29 12.47
C SER A 135 -14.70 4.19 12.36
N GLU A 136 -13.93 4.14 11.29
CA GLU A 136 -12.78 3.22 11.19
C GLU A 136 -11.67 3.71 12.14
N ILE A 137 -10.99 2.76 12.78
CA ILE A 137 -9.85 3.06 13.66
C ILE A 137 -8.57 2.87 12.87
N THR A 138 -7.74 3.90 12.84
CA THR A 138 -6.44 3.89 12.16
C THR A 138 -5.29 3.58 13.14
N ALA A 139 -4.15 3.17 12.58
CA ALA A 139 -2.93 3.01 13.37
C ALA A 139 -2.52 4.32 14.05
N ALA A 140 -2.72 5.47 13.37
CA ALA A 140 -2.41 6.78 13.93
C ALA A 140 -3.27 7.10 15.16
N GLU A 141 -4.57 6.78 15.14
CA GLU A 141 -5.46 6.99 16.30
C GLU A 141 -5.04 6.14 17.50
N VAL A 142 -4.64 4.87 17.28
CA VAL A 142 -4.17 3.98 18.34
C VAL A 142 -2.87 4.51 18.93
N LEU A 143 -1.91 4.85 18.08
CA LEU A 143 -0.60 5.32 18.52
C LEU A 143 -0.68 6.70 19.18
N LYS A 144 -1.50 7.61 18.66
CA LYS A 144 -1.76 8.92 19.28
C LYS A 144 -2.32 8.78 20.71
N LYS A 145 -3.27 7.86 20.95
CA LYS A 145 -3.77 7.54 22.28
C LYS A 145 -2.69 6.98 23.20
N ALA A 146 -1.66 6.33 22.62
CA ALA A 146 -0.50 5.83 23.35
C ALA A 146 0.62 6.88 23.55
N GLY A 147 0.38 8.14 23.18
CA GLY A 147 1.33 9.25 23.38
C GLY A 147 2.35 9.43 22.24
N TYR A 148 2.15 8.83 21.09
CA TYR A 148 2.97 9.09 19.90
C TYR A 148 2.62 10.43 19.28
N ALA A 149 3.63 11.19 18.84
CA ALA A 149 3.43 12.23 17.85
C ALA A 149 3.15 11.59 16.49
N THR A 150 2.19 12.08 15.72
CA THR A 150 1.76 11.45 14.48
C THR A 150 1.78 12.42 13.31
N CYS A 151 2.35 12.01 12.17
CA CYS A 151 2.45 12.85 10.97
C CYS A 151 2.17 12.07 9.71
N TYR A 152 1.38 12.70 8.83
CA TYR A 152 1.12 12.25 7.47
C TYR A 152 1.75 13.21 6.47
N VAL A 153 2.52 12.67 5.53
CA VAL A 153 3.15 13.45 4.45
C VAL A 153 2.83 12.83 3.10
N GLY A 154 2.23 13.60 2.19
CA GLY A 154 1.94 13.16 0.82
C GLY A 154 0.52 12.66 0.59
N LYS A 155 0.34 11.69 -0.30
CA LYS A 155 -0.95 11.24 -0.83
C LYS A 155 -1.81 10.49 0.18
N TRP A 156 -2.99 11.05 0.53
CA TRP A 156 -4.02 10.38 1.33
C TRP A 156 -5.00 9.57 0.48
N HIS A 157 -5.79 10.25 -0.35
CA HIS A 157 -6.73 9.66 -1.33
C HIS A 157 -7.86 8.80 -0.70
N LEU A 158 -8.28 9.13 0.51
CA LEU A 158 -9.34 8.42 1.25
C LEU A 158 -10.54 9.29 1.60
N GLY A 159 -10.79 10.32 0.81
CA GLY A 159 -11.91 11.25 0.97
C GLY A 159 -11.44 12.71 0.90
N ALA A 160 -12.41 13.60 0.66
CA ALA A 160 -12.19 15.04 0.72
C ALA A 160 -12.48 15.56 2.14
N ASP A 161 -12.23 16.85 2.42
CA ASP A 161 -12.64 17.48 3.68
C ASP A 161 -14.11 17.16 4.02
N PRO A 162 -14.42 16.69 5.26
CA PRO A 162 -13.57 16.60 6.44
C PRO A 162 -12.79 15.28 6.63
N TRP A 163 -12.76 14.35 5.72
CA TRP A 163 -12.12 13.02 5.88
C TRP A 163 -10.62 13.05 5.56
N TYR A 164 -9.89 14.07 6.04
CA TYR A 164 -8.44 14.18 5.89
C TYR A 164 -7.69 13.47 7.02
N PRO A 165 -6.35 13.31 6.92
CA PRO A 165 -5.54 12.62 7.92
C PRO A 165 -5.74 13.14 9.34
N GLU A 166 -6.00 14.44 9.53
CA GLU A 166 -6.21 15.06 10.84
C GLU A 166 -7.41 14.47 11.59
N GLU A 167 -8.49 14.12 10.85
CA GLU A 167 -9.68 13.47 11.41
C GLU A 167 -9.49 11.95 11.62
N GLN A 168 -8.34 11.43 11.22
CA GLN A 168 -7.98 10.03 11.31
C GLN A 168 -6.72 9.79 12.17
N GLY A 169 -6.48 10.69 13.14
CA GLY A 169 -5.49 10.52 14.19
C GLY A 169 -4.11 11.11 13.93
N PHE A 170 -3.87 11.76 12.79
CA PHE A 170 -2.60 12.45 12.55
C PHE A 170 -2.61 13.88 13.13
N ASP A 171 -1.57 14.23 13.89
CA ASP A 171 -1.40 15.58 14.46
C ASP A 171 -0.98 16.59 13.40
N GLU A 172 -0.14 16.16 12.46
CA GLU A 172 0.35 16.97 11.36
C GLU A 172 0.02 16.29 10.01
N ASN A 173 -0.36 17.11 9.02
CA ASN A 173 -0.66 16.65 7.67
C ASN A 173 -0.05 17.60 6.65
N PHE A 174 0.79 17.10 5.77
CA PHE A 174 1.43 17.84 4.69
C PHE A 174 1.08 17.21 3.34
N GLY A 175 0.11 17.75 2.63
CA GLY A 175 -0.27 17.29 1.29
C GLY A 175 -1.34 16.20 1.26
N GLY A 176 -1.75 15.66 2.40
CA GLY A 176 -2.79 14.62 2.48
C GLY A 176 -4.17 15.17 2.21
N CYS A 177 -4.76 14.82 1.05
CA CYS A 177 -6.09 15.26 0.63
C CYS A 177 -6.76 14.24 -0.29
N ASP A 178 -7.87 14.63 -0.91
CA ASP A 178 -8.65 13.77 -1.82
C ASP A 178 -7.96 13.47 -3.17
N TYR A 179 -6.77 14.01 -3.42
CA TYR A 179 -6.10 13.81 -4.70
C TYR A 179 -5.55 12.41 -4.85
N GLY A 180 -5.92 11.76 -5.98
CA GLY A 180 -5.32 10.50 -6.41
C GLY A 180 -4.00 10.68 -7.17
N GLN A 181 -3.69 11.92 -7.57
CA GLN A 181 -2.46 12.35 -8.23
C GLN A 181 -2.24 13.83 -7.97
N PRO A 182 -0.99 14.33 -7.94
CA PRO A 182 -0.75 15.74 -7.77
C PRO A 182 -1.13 16.49 -9.05
N PRO A 183 -1.59 17.75 -8.97
CA PRO A 183 -1.77 18.56 -10.17
C PRO A 183 -0.48 18.80 -10.94
N SER A 184 0.63 18.96 -10.23
CA SER A 184 1.99 19.10 -10.74
C SER A 184 3.01 18.61 -9.70
N TYR A 185 4.16 18.07 -10.16
CA TYR A 185 5.29 17.75 -9.29
C TYR A 185 6.23 18.92 -9.04
N PHE A 186 5.97 20.08 -9.65
CA PHE A 186 6.77 21.28 -9.45
C PHE A 186 5.96 22.39 -8.78
N ASP A 187 6.57 23.05 -7.79
CA ASP A 187 5.99 24.21 -7.11
C ASP A 187 5.53 25.27 -8.14
N PRO A 188 4.34 25.82 -7.95
CA PRO A 188 3.43 25.75 -6.78
C PRO A 188 2.46 24.56 -6.79
N PHE A 189 2.83 23.41 -7.31
CA PHE A 189 2.10 22.13 -7.31
C PHE A 189 0.68 22.23 -7.86
N ASN A 190 0.41 23.13 -8.80
CA ASN A 190 -0.91 23.45 -9.33
C ASN A 190 -1.01 23.33 -10.85
N GLN A 191 -2.24 23.45 -11.34
CA GLN A 191 -2.54 23.60 -12.76
C GLN A 191 -3.28 24.92 -12.99
N PRO A 192 -2.58 26.06 -13.29
CA PRO A 192 -3.20 27.38 -13.41
C PRO A 192 -4.36 27.44 -14.44
N LYS A 193 -4.28 26.62 -15.49
CA LYS A 193 -5.32 26.48 -16.55
C LYS A 193 -6.28 25.32 -16.26
N GLY A 194 -6.20 24.66 -15.11
CA GLY A 194 -7.08 23.55 -14.74
C GLY A 194 -8.55 24.01 -14.65
N ARG A 195 -9.47 23.13 -15.04
CA ARG A 195 -10.91 23.43 -15.05
C ARG A 195 -11.47 23.62 -13.64
N HIS A 196 -10.99 22.84 -12.67
CA HIS A 196 -11.49 22.88 -11.29
C HIS A 196 -10.67 23.83 -10.41
N PRO A 197 -11.33 24.61 -9.50
CA PRO A 197 -10.61 25.51 -8.58
C PRO A 197 -9.56 24.83 -7.72
N SER A 198 -9.81 23.62 -7.21
CA SER A 198 -8.88 22.91 -6.34
C SER A 198 -7.53 22.64 -7.02
N VAL A 199 -7.51 22.15 -8.28
CA VAL A 199 -6.24 21.91 -8.98
C VAL A 199 -5.50 23.20 -9.33
N ARG A 200 -6.20 24.35 -9.39
CA ARG A 200 -5.56 25.67 -9.54
C ARG A 200 -4.94 26.15 -8.23
N ALA A 201 -5.50 25.74 -7.09
CA ALA A 201 -4.99 26.11 -5.77
C ALA A 201 -3.72 25.36 -5.35
N GLY A 202 -3.42 24.21 -5.97
CA GLY A 202 -2.29 23.35 -5.58
C GLY A 202 -2.70 22.18 -4.67
N ILE A 203 -1.78 21.72 -3.84
CA ILE A 203 -1.99 20.62 -2.90
C ILE A 203 -2.36 21.19 -1.52
N TYR A 204 -3.35 20.56 -0.87
CA TYR A 204 -3.80 20.95 0.45
C TYR A 204 -2.66 20.95 1.47
N ASN A 205 -2.63 21.99 2.31
CA ASN A 205 -1.66 22.18 3.39
C ASN A 205 -0.18 22.04 2.94
N LEU A 206 0.08 22.33 1.67
CA LEU A 206 1.43 22.36 1.11
C LEU A 206 1.62 23.65 0.30
N PRO A 207 1.70 24.81 0.97
CA PRO A 207 1.81 26.12 0.30
C PRO A 207 3.11 26.21 -0.49
N SER A 208 3.09 27.02 -1.55
CA SER A 208 4.29 27.33 -2.32
C SER A 208 5.39 27.89 -1.42
N ARG A 209 6.59 27.37 -1.54
CA ARG A 209 7.77 27.75 -0.78
C ARG A 209 8.84 28.34 -1.70
N GLU A 210 9.18 27.59 -2.73
CA GLU A 210 10.20 27.97 -3.70
C GLU A 210 9.80 27.53 -5.11
N LYS A 211 9.70 28.50 -6.04
CA LYS A 211 9.25 28.20 -7.41
C LYS A 211 10.16 27.16 -8.07
N GLY A 212 9.54 26.08 -8.54
CA GLY A 212 10.22 24.98 -9.20
C GLY A 212 10.73 23.91 -8.25
N GLU A 213 10.53 24.06 -6.94
CA GLU A 213 10.78 22.99 -5.96
C GLU A 213 10.06 21.69 -6.38
N TYR A 214 10.72 20.54 -6.23
CA TYR A 214 10.15 19.26 -6.62
C TYR A 214 9.37 18.62 -5.46
N LEU A 215 8.18 18.09 -5.76
CA LEU A 215 7.24 17.62 -4.73
C LEU A 215 7.85 16.55 -3.81
N SER A 216 8.58 15.58 -4.36
CA SER A 216 9.18 14.53 -3.51
C SER A 216 10.31 15.08 -2.61
N ASP A 217 11.01 16.14 -3.04
CA ASP A 217 12.00 16.83 -2.18
C ASP A 217 11.27 17.58 -1.05
N ARG A 218 10.14 18.24 -1.36
CA ARG A 218 9.30 18.90 -0.37
C ARG A 218 8.70 17.90 0.65
N GLU A 219 8.20 16.75 0.19
CA GLU A 219 7.71 15.66 1.06
C GLU A 219 8.82 15.17 1.99
N ALA A 220 10.05 15.00 1.47
CA ALA A 220 11.21 14.61 2.26
C ALA A 220 11.56 15.65 3.34
N ASP A 221 11.53 16.94 3.00
CA ASP A 221 11.82 18.03 3.94
C ASP A 221 10.80 18.08 5.09
N GLU A 222 9.50 17.92 4.80
CA GLU A 222 8.46 17.88 5.83
C GLU A 222 8.65 16.66 6.76
N ALA A 223 8.95 15.50 6.19
CA ALA A 223 9.26 14.30 6.96
C ALA A 223 10.49 14.49 7.87
N VAL A 224 11.58 15.03 7.33
CA VAL A 224 12.79 15.36 8.10
C VAL A 224 12.51 16.37 9.20
N GLY A 225 11.75 17.43 8.89
CA GLY A 225 11.35 18.44 9.86
C GLY A 225 10.57 17.83 11.03
N PHE A 226 9.61 16.95 10.73
CA PHE A 226 8.85 16.24 11.76
C PHE A 226 9.73 15.33 12.62
N ILE A 227 10.60 14.50 12.02
CA ILE A 227 11.52 13.62 12.77
C ILE A 227 12.39 14.44 13.73
N ARG A 228 12.94 15.59 13.27
CA ARG A 228 13.79 16.45 14.10
C ARG A 228 13.05 17.06 15.28
N ARG A 229 11.79 17.49 15.09
CA ARG A 229 10.97 18.09 16.16
C ARG A 229 10.56 17.06 17.23
N ASN A 230 10.49 15.77 16.85
CA ASN A 230 9.97 14.73 17.72
C ASN A 230 11.04 13.67 18.13
N ALA A 231 12.33 14.00 18.00
CA ALA A 231 13.42 13.06 18.27
C ALA A 231 13.44 12.50 19.70
N ASP A 232 12.92 13.26 20.68
CA ASP A 232 12.96 12.94 22.10
C ASP A 232 11.71 12.17 22.59
N GLN A 233 10.73 11.90 21.73
CA GLN A 233 9.52 11.16 22.05
C GLN A 233 9.20 10.12 20.96
N PRO A 234 8.36 9.12 21.26
CA PRO A 234 7.92 8.17 20.22
C PRO A 234 7.08 8.88 19.17
N PHE A 235 7.27 8.50 17.90
CA PHE A 235 6.50 9.07 16.80
C PHE A 235 6.11 8.02 15.76
N PHE A 236 5.03 8.29 15.06
CA PHE A 236 4.60 7.60 13.85
C PHE A 236 4.57 8.57 12.68
N LEU A 237 5.43 8.33 11.70
CA LEU A 237 5.48 9.06 10.44
C LEU A 237 5.03 8.15 9.32
N GLN A 238 4.00 8.56 8.56
CA GLN A 238 3.66 7.97 7.28
C GLN A 238 4.09 8.90 6.15
N LEU A 239 5.18 8.55 5.46
CA LEU A 239 5.65 9.21 4.24
C LEU A 239 5.03 8.51 3.03
N ALA A 240 3.96 9.09 2.51
CA ALA A 240 3.15 8.55 1.44
C ALA A 240 3.39 9.33 0.13
N ASN A 241 4.56 9.09 -0.50
CA ASN A 241 4.95 9.85 -1.68
C ASN A 241 3.89 9.80 -2.80
N TYR A 242 3.61 10.96 -3.44
CA TYR A 242 2.84 10.99 -4.68
C TYR A 242 3.58 10.35 -5.86
N ALA A 243 4.92 10.37 -5.85
CA ALA A 243 5.74 9.68 -6.83
C ALA A 243 5.61 8.16 -6.60
N VAL A 244 5.59 7.38 -7.67
CA VAL A 244 5.91 7.64 -9.08
C VAL A 244 4.65 7.76 -9.96
N HIS A 245 3.51 8.17 -9.40
CA HIS A 245 2.24 8.30 -10.11
C HIS A 245 2.28 9.40 -11.19
N THR A 246 1.40 9.30 -12.19
CA THR A 246 1.19 10.38 -13.16
C THR A 246 0.76 11.70 -12.51
N PRO A 247 1.09 12.86 -13.13
CA PRO A 247 1.79 13.04 -14.39
C PRO A 247 3.26 12.67 -14.30
N ILE A 248 3.83 12.04 -15.35
CA ILE A 248 5.25 11.68 -15.36
C ILE A 248 6.08 12.95 -15.60
N GLN A 249 6.44 13.58 -14.49
CA GLN A 249 7.23 14.81 -14.44
C GLN A 249 8.43 14.59 -13.53
N ALA A 250 9.63 14.75 -14.04
CA ALA A 250 10.87 14.50 -13.33
C ALA A 250 11.79 15.71 -13.35
N LYS A 251 12.74 15.77 -12.43
CA LYS A 251 13.84 16.74 -12.44
C LYS A 251 14.66 16.52 -13.72
N PRO A 252 14.85 17.55 -14.56
CA PRO A 252 15.46 17.37 -15.89
C PRO A 252 16.89 16.85 -15.85
N ASP A 253 17.69 17.31 -14.89
CA ASP A 253 19.07 16.89 -14.66
C ASP A 253 19.18 15.41 -14.29
N VAL A 254 18.27 14.92 -13.44
CA VAL A 254 18.21 13.50 -13.06
C VAL A 254 17.72 12.64 -14.23
N ALA A 255 16.72 13.12 -15.00
CA ALA A 255 16.21 12.40 -16.17
C ALA A 255 17.28 12.25 -17.25
N ALA A 256 18.12 13.28 -17.49
CA ALA A 256 19.19 13.24 -18.48
C ALA A 256 20.18 12.09 -18.24
N LYS A 257 20.50 11.78 -16.97
CA LYS A 257 21.33 10.62 -16.61
C LYS A 257 20.78 9.30 -17.16
N TYR A 258 19.45 9.12 -17.10
CA TYR A 258 18.80 7.91 -17.56
C TYR A 258 18.55 7.89 -19.08
N GLU A 259 18.55 9.04 -19.75
CA GLU A 259 18.46 9.12 -21.20
C GLU A 259 19.73 8.58 -21.88
N GLU A 260 20.87 8.68 -21.18
CA GLU A 260 22.18 8.15 -21.63
C GLU A 260 22.39 6.68 -21.26
N LYS A 261 21.57 6.13 -20.34
CA LYS A 261 21.72 4.76 -19.84
C LYS A 261 21.20 3.73 -20.85
N PRO A 262 21.92 2.61 -21.08
CA PRO A 262 21.39 1.52 -21.91
C PRO A 262 20.01 1.06 -21.42
N THR A 263 19.06 0.99 -22.34
CA THR A 263 17.71 0.56 -22.01
C THR A 263 17.63 -0.95 -21.82
N THR A 264 16.76 -1.36 -20.89
CA THR A 264 16.35 -2.75 -20.70
C THR A 264 14.87 -2.90 -21.10
N LYS A 265 14.15 -3.86 -20.51
CA LYS A 265 12.68 -3.86 -20.57
C LYS A 265 12.08 -2.62 -19.90
N GLN A 266 12.79 -2.06 -18.92
CA GLN A 266 12.56 -0.73 -18.35
C GLN A 266 13.39 0.30 -19.13
N LYS A 267 12.79 1.44 -19.50
CA LYS A 267 13.41 2.39 -20.42
C LYS A 267 12.94 3.84 -20.29
N ASN A 268 12.05 4.12 -19.34
CA ASN A 268 11.50 5.47 -19.18
C ASN A 268 12.38 6.30 -18.24
N ALA A 269 13.20 7.17 -18.80
CA ALA A 269 14.13 8.02 -18.06
C ALA A 269 13.45 8.93 -17.04
N LYS A 270 12.27 9.49 -17.38
CA LYS A 270 11.52 10.33 -16.44
C LYS A 270 10.96 9.53 -15.27
N TYR A 271 10.43 8.34 -15.53
CA TYR A 271 9.95 7.46 -14.45
C TYR A 271 11.12 7.02 -13.55
N ALA A 272 12.27 6.67 -14.12
CA ALA A 272 13.49 6.35 -13.40
C ALA A 272 13.92 7.50 -12.45
N ALA A 273 13.93 8.73 -12.97
CA ALA A 273 14.26 9.92 -12.19
C ALA A 273 13.24 10.22 -11.06
N MET A 274 11.95 9.89 -11.28
CA MET A 274 10.94 9.95 -10.21
C MET A 274 11.20 8.89 -9.14
N GLY A 275 11.59 7.67 -9.52
CA GLY A 275 12.00 6.61 -8.61
C GLY A 275 13.24 6.98 -7.79
N GLU A 276 14.24 7.60 -8.42
CA GLU A 276 15.42 8.13 -7.73
C GLU A 276 15.06 9.25 -6.73
N SER A 277 14.02 10.03 -7.01
CA SER A 277 13.52 11.04 -6.05
C SER A 277 12.84 10.40 -4.84
N VAL A 278 12.15 9.27 -5.00
CA VAL A 278 11.64 8.45 -3.88
C VAL A 278 12.79 7.87 -3.05
N ASP A 279 13.82 7.34 -3.72
CA ASP A 279 15.02 6.83 -3.04
C ASP A 279 15.73 7.93 -2.23
N ALA A 280 15.80 9.15 -2.78
CA ALA A 280 16.34 10.32 -2.08
C ALA A 280 15.50 10.72 -0.85
N ALA A 281 14.17 10.64 -0.94
CA ALA A 281 13.28 10.91 0.20
C ALA A 281 13.46 9.88 1.32
N ALA A 282 13.52 8.59 0.98
CA ALA A 282 13.82 7.52 1.93
C ALA A 282 15.19 7.72 2.59
N ARG A 283 16.21 8.09 1.79
CA ARG A 283 17.54 8.45 2.30
C ARG A 283 17.48 9.57 3.31
N ALA A 284 16.75 10.65 3.01
CA ALA A 284 16.68 11.83 3.87
C ALA A 284 16.14 11.46 5.25
N ALA A 285 15.06 10.67 5.30
CA ALA A 285 14.50 10.16 6.55
C ALA A 285 15.50 9.28 7.31
N MET A 286 16.10 8.27 6.66
CA MET A 286 17.07 7.36 7.28
C MET A 286 18.31 8.11 7.80
N LYS A 287 18.86 9.02 6.99
CA LYS A 287 20.02 9.84 7.39
C LYS A 287 19.72 10.68 8.63
N THR A 288 18.51 11.26 8.70
CA THR A 288 18.09 12.05 9.86
C THR A 288 17.99 11.19 11.13
N LEU A 289 17.46 9.98 11.02
CA LEU A 289 17.41 9.02 12.14
C LEU A 289 18.83 8.66 12.62
N ASP A 290 19.77 8.45 11.70
CA ASP A 290 21.17 8.17 12.01
C ASP A 290 21.85 9.37 12.71
N GLU A 291 21.69 10.59 12.18
CA GLU A 291 22.23 11.84 12.74
C GLU A 291 21.75 12.09 14.16
N LEU A 292 20.48 11.79 14.44
CA LEU A 292 19.85 11.95 15.76
C LEU A 292 20.10 10.75 16.67
N LYS A 293 20.77 9.69 16.19
CA LYS A 293 21.08 8.46 16.94
C LYS A 293 19.82 7.74 17.44
N ILE A 294 18.73 7.76 16.66
CA ILE A 294 17.47 7.11 16.97
C ILE A 294 17.12 6.00 15.97
N ALA A 295 18.00 5.72 15.01
CA ALA A 295 17.79 4.69 13.99
C ALA A 295 17.65 3.28 14.59
N ASP A 296 18.34 3.00 15.69
CA ASP A 296 18.29 1.68 16.35
C ASP A 296 16.98 1.41 17.09
N ARG A 297 16.22 2.46 17.42
CA ARG A 297 14.89 2.37 18.02
C ARG A 297 13.76 2.73 17.04
N THR A 298 14.01 2.58 15.73
CA THR A 298 13.04 2.93 14.70
C THR A 298 12.71 1.73 13.82
N LEU A 299 11.43 1.37 13.77
CA LEU A 299 10.86 0.46 12.79
C LEU A 299 10.63 1.22 11.48
N ILE A 300 11.25 0.79 10.39
CA ILE A 300 11.01 1.35 9.05
C ILE A 300 10.37 0.28 8.18
N ILE A 301 9.23 0.60 7.58
CA ILE A 301 8.53 -0.25 6.62
C ILE A 301 8.48 0.50 5.29
N PHE A 302 8.87 -0.16 4.20
CA PHE A 302 8.80 0.38 2.84
C PHE A 302 7.94 -0.53 1.97
N THR A 303 6.94 0.04 1.29
CA THR A 303 6.07 -0.69 0.36
C THR A 303 5.42 0.23 -0.67
N SER A 304 4.62 -0.33 -1.59
CA SER A 304 3.81 0.39 -2.57
C SER A 304 2.31 0.09 -2.38
N ASP A 305 1.45 0.99 -2.86
CA ASP A 305 0.01 0.84 -2.74
C ASP A 305 -0.62 -0.03 -3.83
N ASN A 306 0.06 -0.23 -4.95
CA ASN A 306 -0.27 -1.19 -6.01
C ASN A 306 0.94 -1.38 -6.94
N GLY A 307 0.84 -2.34 -7.85
CA GLY A 307 1.88 -2.57 -8.85
C GLY A 307 2.05 -1.43 -9.85
N GLY A 308 3.17 -1.43 -10.57
CA GLY A 308 3.57 -0.38 -11.49
C GLY A 308 2.59 -0.20 -12.66
N LEU A 309 2.39 1.07 -13.06
CA LEU A 309 1.53 1.41 -14.19
C LEU A 309 2.20 1.02 -15.51
N LEU A 310 1.50 0.22 -16.33
CA LEU A 310 1.98 -0.13 -17.67
C LEU A 310 2.13 1.11 -18.57
N GLY A 311 3.21 1.16 -19.31
CA GLY A 311 3.61 2.30 -20.14
C GLY A 311 4.72 3.12 -19.48
N PRO A 312 4.49 3.74 -18.32
CA PRO A 312 5.58 4.33 -17.54
C PRO A 312 6.65 3.33 -17.10
N THR A 313 6.27 2.16 -16.58
CA THR A 313 7.21 1.09 -16.25
C THR A 313 6.85 -0.25 -16.89
N ASN A 314 7.73 -1.24 -16.71
CA ASN A 314 7.54 -2.64 -17.09
C ASN A 314 7.73 -3.52 -15.86
N ASN A 315 6.72 -4.34 -15.55
CA ASN A 315 6.70 -5.18 -14.34
C ASN A 315 7.27 -6.60 -14.57
N GLU A 316 7.73 -6.94 -15.78
CA GLU A 316 8.26 -8.28 -16.04
C GLU A 316 9.39 -8.66 -15.06
N PRO A 317 9.43 -9.92 -14.57
CA PRO A 317 8.72 -11.10 -15.09
C PRO A 317 7.25 -11.21 -14.68
N LEU A 318 6.72 -10.31 -13.85
CA LEU A 318 5.33 -10.31 -13.41
C LEU A 318 4.40 -9.88 -14.54
N ARG A 319 3.26 -10.58 -14.67
CA ARG A 319 2.27 -10.29 -15.70
C ARG A 319 1.50 -9.01 -15.41
N SER A 320 1.33 -8.15 -16.42
CA SER A 320 0.52 -6.93 -16.38
C SER A 320 1.00 -5.87 -15.36
N GLY A 321 0.10 -5.11 -14.73
CA GLY A 321 0.42 -4.02 -13.82
C GLY A 321 -0.82 -3.45 -13.14
N LYS A 322 -0.74 -2.21 -12.69
CA LYS A 322 -1.80 -1.49 -11.97
C LYS A 322 -3.21 -1.75 -12.53
N GLY A 323 -4.12 -2.13 -11.67
CA GLY A 323 -5.54 -2.39 -11.98
C GLY A 323 -5.83 -3.79 -12.52
N TYR A 324 -4.81 -4.60 -12.80
CA TYR A 324 -4.98 -5.98 -13.25
C TYR A 324 -4.92 -6.97 -12.09
N ALA A 325 -5.58 -8.12 -12.27
CA ALA A 325 -5.62 -9.22 -11.30
C ALA A 325 -4.33 -10.03 -11.21
N TYR A 326 -3.42 -9.85 -12.15
CA TYR A 326 -2.16 -10.58 -12.24
C TYR A 326 -1.11 -10.04 -11.26
N GLU A 327 -0.05 -10.81 -11.05
CA GLU A 327 1.01 -10.47 -10.10
C GLU A 327 1.55 -9.05 -10.27
N GLY A 328 1.77 -8.59 -11.50
CA GLY A 328 2.25 -7.22 -11.75
C GLY A 328 1.32 -6.10 -11.26
N GLY A 329 0.04 -6.41 -10.99
CA GLY A 329 -0.92 -5.45 -10.44
C GLY A 329 -0.96 -5.40 -8.92
N ILE A 330 -0.62 -6.52 -8.25
CA ILE A 330 -0.83 -6.69 -6.81
C ILE A 330 0.44 -7.02 -6.01
N ARG A 331 1.48 -7.62 -6.62
CA ARG A 331 2.77 -7.85 -5.96
C ARG A 331 3.57 -6.55 -5.96
N VAL A 332 4.09 -6.17 -4.79
CA VAL A 332 4.79 -4.91 -4.56
C VAL A 332 6.06 -5.14 -3.75
N PRO A 333 7.05 -4.22 -3.77
CA PRO A 333 8.15 -4.25 -2.84
C PRO A 333 7.64 -4.20 -1.40
N PHE A 334 8.23 -5.01 -0.52
CA PHE A 334 7.89 -5.01 0.89
C PHE A 334 9.17 -5.26 1.71
N ILE A 335 9.64 -4.22 2.40
CA ILE A 335 10.91 -4.24 3.12
C ILE A 335 10.67 -3.75 4.54
N VAL A 336 11.21 -4.46 5.54
CA VAL A 336 11.11 -4.08 6.95
C VAL A 336 12.50 -4.03 7.56
N ARG A 337 12.89 -2.87 8.09
CA ARG A 337 14.09 -2.70 8.90
C ARG A 337 13.70 -2.39 10.34
N TRP A 338 14.11 -3.22 11.26
CA TRP A 338 13.89 -3.04 12.68
C TRP A 338 15.11 -3.56 13.47
N PRO A 339 16.08 -2.71 13.76
CA PRO A 339 17.32 -3.13 14.44
C PRO A 339 17.03 -3.82 15.77
N GLY A 340 17.77 -4.88 16.06
CA GLY A 340 17.56 -5.70 17.25
C GLY A 340 16.40 -6.72 17.14
N VAL A 341 15.51 -6.57 16.17
CA VAL A 341 14.36 -7.46 15.94
C VAL A 341 14.51 -8.24 14.63
N VAL A 342 14.80 -7.55 13.54
CA VAL A 342 14.95 -8.12 12.20
C VAL A 342 16.43 -8.39 11.93
N LYS A 343 16.73 -9.61 11.45
CA LYS A 343 18.08 -9.96 11.01
C LYS A 343 18.43 -9.21 9.73
N PRO A 344 19.49 -8.39 9.69
CA PRO A 344 19.92 -7.70 8.48
C PRO A 344 20.17 -8.64 7.31
N GLY A 345 19.76 -8.23 6.10
CA GLY A 345 19.94 -8.97 4.86
C GLY A 345 19.15 -10.26 4.78
N SER A 346 18.13 -10.44 5.62
CA SER A 346 17.26 -11.61 5.55
C SER A 346 16.20 -11.47 4.45
N GLU A 347 15.72 -12.62 4.00
CA GLU A 347 14.60 -12.73 3.06
C GLU A 347 13.52 -13.63 3.63
N SER A 348 12.27 -13.36 3.24
CA SER A 348 11.11 -14.19 3.56
C SER A 348 10.20 -14.32 2.35
N ASN A 349 9.77 -15.55 2.07
CA ASN A 349 8.76 -15.87 1.07
C ASN A 349 7.37 -16.09 1.69
N VAL A 350 7.19 -15.77 2.97
CA VAL A 350 5.88 -15.79 3.60
C VAL A 350 5.03 -14.70 2.95
N PRO A 351 3.85 -15.04 2.37
CA PRO A 351 3.00 -14.05 1.75
C PRO A 351 2.47 -13.05 2.78
N VAL A 352 2.81 -11.77 2.58
CA VAL A 352 2.37 -10.65 3.40
C VAL A 352 1.57 -9.65 2.57
N THR A 353 0.66 -8.90 3.18
CA THR A 353 -0.19 -7.96 2.45
C THR A 353 -0.42 -6.69 3.26
N SER A 354 -0.89 -5.62 2.61
CA SER A 354 -1.06 -4.31 3.24
C SER A 354 -1.94 -4.30 4.48
N VAL A 355 -2.91 -5.23 4.61
CA VAL A 355 -3.73 -5.33 5.84
C VAL A 355 -2.90 -5.71 7.08
N ASP A 356 -1.72 -6.31 6.90
CA ASP A 356 -0.83 -6.73 7.99
C ASP A 356 -0.08 -5.55 8.63
N LEU A 357 -0.04 -4.40 7.95
CA LEU A 357 0.69 -3.23 8.42
C LEU A 357 0.08 -2.67 9.71
N PHE A 358 -1.24 -2.55 9.76
CA PHE A 358 -1.94 -2.03 10.95
C PHE A 358 -1.63 -2.85 12.21
N PRO A 359 -1.91 -4.17 12.27
CA PRO A 359 -1.63 -4.95 13.48
C PRO A 359 -0.14 -4.99 13.81
N THR A 360 0.75 -5.02 12.82
CA THR A 360 2.20 -5.00 13.04
C THR A 360 2.65 -3.68 13.68
N ILE A 361 2.20 -2.54 13.18
CA ILE A 361 2.54 -1.21 13.71
C ILE A 361 2.01 -1.05 15.13
N VAL A 362 0.74 -1.42 15.36
CA VAL A 362 0.10 -1.32 16.68
C VAL A 362 0.81 -2.21 17.70
N ARG A 363 1.11 -3.45 17.35
CA ARG A 363 1.82 -4.39 18.24
C ARG A 363 3.28 -4.01 18.46
N ALA A 364 3.97 -3.49 17.44
CA ALA A 364 5.33 -2.97 17.57
C ALA A 364 5.40 -1.81 18.60
N ALA A 365 4.35 -0.98 18.65
CA ALA A 365 4.21 0.08 19.64
C ALA A 365 3.78 -0.43 21.04
N GLY A 366 3.67 -1.74 21.24
CA GLY A 366 3.22 -2.35 22.49
C GLY A 366 1.74 -2.17 22.79
N GLN A 367 0.93 -1.84 21.80
CA GLN A 367 -0.49 -1.58 21.99
C GLN A 367 -1.35 -2.79 21.59
N GLU A 368 -2.53 -2.87 22.21
CA GLU A 368 -3.54 -3.87 21.88
C GLU A 368 -4.33 -3.45 20.63
N LEU A 369 -4.76 -4.45 19.85
CA LEU A 369 -5.67 -4.22 18.72
C LEU A 369 -7.08 -3.86 19.23
N PRO A 370 -7.85 -3.03 18.50
CA PRO A 370 -9.24 -2.77 18.83
C PRO A 370 -10.06 -4.07 18.91
N GLU A 371 -10.80 -4.26 20.03
CA GLU A 371 -11.63 -5.46 20.26
C GLU A 371 -13.05 -5.33 19.69
N ASP A 372 -13.51 -4.10 19.41
CA ASP A 372 -14.85 -3.79 18.93
C ASP A 372 -15.06 -4.06 17.45
N ARG A 373 -14.01 -4.50 16.74
CA ARG A 373 -14.02 -4.77 15.30
C ARG A 373 -13.06 -5.88 14.90
N GLU A 374 -13.39 -6.51 13.78
CA GLU A 374 -12.53 -7.53 13.19
C GLU A 374 -11.37 -6.90 12.42
N ILE A 375 -10.14 -7.28 12.76
CA ILE A 375 -8.92 -6.95 12.03
C ILE A 375 -8.54 -8.16 11.18
N ASP A 376 -8.50 -7.98 9.88
CA ASP A 376 -8.22 -9.07 8.92
C ASP A 376 -6.72 -9.38 8.82
N GLY A 377 -5.88 -8.36 9.04
CA GLY A 377 -4.42 -8.46 9.00
C GLY A 377 -3.83 -9.27 10.13
N LYS A 378 -2.59 -9.71 9.95
CA LYS A 378 -1.80 -10.46 10.94
C LYS A 378 -0.56 -9.68 11.33
N ASP A 379 -0.19 -9.75 12.60
CA ASP A 379 1.07 -9.21 13.09
C ASP A 379 2.24 -9.98 12.45
N LEU A 380 3.17 -9.25 11.86
CA LEU A 380 4.34 -9.81 11.18
C LEU A 380 5.50 -10.13 12.15
N GLN A 381 5.44 -9.76 13.42
CA GLN A 381 6.54 -9.96 14.36
C GLN A 381 7.04 -11.40 14.42
N PRO A 382 6.21 -12.47 14.41
CA PRO A 382 6.71 -13.85 14.40
C PRO A 382 7.61 -14.17 13.20
N VAL A 383 7.31 -13.60 12.03
CA VAL A 383 8.13 -13.75 10.82
C VAL A 383 9.38 -12.87 10.91
N LEU A 384 9.24 -11.63 11.37
CA LEU A 384 10.34 -10.66 11.49
C LEU A 384 11.42 -11.11 12.48
N THR A 385 11.01 -11.76 13.57
CA THR A 385 11.92 -12.32 14.59
C THR A 385 12.44 -13.70 14.24
N GLY A 386 11.86 -14.37 13.24
CA GLY A 386 12.16 -15.77 12.90
C GLY A 386 11.66 -16.77 13.93
N THR A 387 10.70 -16.40 14.80
CA THR A 387 10.14 -17.26 15.84
C THR A 387 8.92 -18.07 15.38
N GLY A 388 8.34 -17.75 14.21
CA GLY A 388 7.16 -18.45 13.68
C GLY A 388 6.74 -17.96 12.30
N GLY A 389 5.59 -18.48 11.84
CA GLY A 389 4.89 -18.06 10.63
C GLY A 389 3.64 -17.25 10.95
N LEU A 390 2.81 -17.00 9.93
CA LEU A 390 1.51 -16.35 10.09
C LEU A 390 0.40 -17.40 10.20
N GLU A 391 -0.54 -17.19 11.12
CA GLU A 391 -1.72 -18.04 11.28
C GLU A 391 -2.75 -17.77 10.18
N ARG A 392 -2.35 -17.93 8.94
CA ARG A 392 -3.24 -17.93 7.78
C ARG A 392 -2.63 -18.75 6.66
N THR A 393 -3.47 -19.32 5.80
CA THR A 393 -3.03 -20.08 4.63
C THR A 393 -3.24 -19.31 3.33
N ALA A 394 -4.13 -18.32 3.32
CA ALA A 394 -4.53 -17.60 2.12
C ALA A 394 -4.62 -16.10 2.32
N ILE A 395 -4.41 -15.37 1.23
CA ILE A 395 -4.67 -13.93 1.10
C ILE A 395 -5.64 -13.71 -0.06
N TYR A 396 -6.37 -12.58 -0.01
CA TYR A 396 -7.52 -12.37 -0.88
C TYR A 396 -7.53 -10.96 -1.45
N TRP A 397 -8.12 -10.82 -2.67
CA TRP A 397 -8.39 -9.53 -3.30
C TRP A 397 -9.79 -9.52 -3.87
N HIS A 398 -10.41 -8.34 -3.86
CA HIS A 398 -11.75 -8.14 -4.39
C HIS A 398 -11.81 -6.79 -5.11
N PHE A 399 -11.91 -6.85 -6.43
CA PHE A 399 -12.08 -5.68 -7.30
C PHE A 399 -13.30 -5.88 -8.19
N PRO A 400 -14.52 -5.62 -7.68
CA PRO A 400 -15.78 -5.91 -8.35
C PRO A 400 -16.17 -4.85 -9.39
N HIS A 401 -15.19 -4.23 -10.04
CA HIS A 401 -15.38 -3.10 -10.94
C HIS A 401 -14.78 -3.34 -12.32
N TYR A 402 -15.34 -2.66 -13.33
CA TYR A 402 -14.76 -2.65 -14.67
C TYR A 402 -13.58 -1.68 -14.74
N ARG A 403 -12.41 -2.19 -15.06
CA ARG A 403 -11.22 -1.39 -15.36
C ARG A 403 -10.51 -1.91 -16.61
N HIS A 404 -10.09 -3.16 -16.60
CA HIS A 404 -9.45 -3.85 -17.69
C HIS A 404 -10.25 -5.09 -18.09
N LYS A 405 -10.01 -5.63 -19.28
CA LYS A 405 -10.58 -6.92 -19.70
C LYS A 405 -9.91 -8.06 -18.90
N PRO A 406 -10.61 -9.14 -18.58
CA PRO A 406 -11.99 -9.42 -18.97
C PRO A 406 -13.10 -8.77 -18.12
N GLY A 407 -12.78 -8.02 -17.03
CA GLY A 407 -13.78 -7.31 -16.24
C GLY A 407 -13.57 -7.41 -14.74
N PRO A 408 -14.64 -7.32 -13.92
CA PRO A 408 -14.55 -7.43 -12.47
C PRO A 408 -14.00 -8.78 -12.02
N TYR A 409 -13.23 -8.79 -10.91
CA TYR A 409 -12.57 -10.01 -10.44
C TYR A 409 -12.47 -10.10 -8.92
N SER A 410 -12.26 -11.32 -8.44
CA SER A 410 -11.78 -11.62 -7.09
C SER A 410 -10.68 -12.67 -7.16
N ILE A 411 -9.75 -12.65 -6.21
CA ILE A 411 -8.58 -13.51 -6.21
C ILE A 411 -8.43 -14.15 -4.84
N ILE A 412 -7.97 -15.40 -4.85
CA ILE A 412 -7.37 -16.07 -3.69
C ILE A 412 -5.98 -16.56 -4.07
N ARG A 413 -5.01 -16.30 -3.19
CA ARG A 413 -3.74 -17.04 -3.15
C ARG A 413 -3.71 -17.90 -1.91
N ASP A 414 -3.61 -19.21 -2.08
CA ASP A 414 -3.52 -20.21 -1.02
C ASP A 414 -2.25 -21.06 -1.22
N GLY A 415 -1.23 -20.73 -0.43
CA GLY A 415 0.13 -21.23 -0.65
C GLY A 415 0.68 -20.75 -2.01
N ASP A 416 1.07 -21.72 -2.86
CA ASP A 416 1.60 -21.46 -4.20
C ASP A 416 0.50 -21.28 -5.27
N TRP A 417 -0.74 -21.59 -4.92
CA TRP A 417 -1.85 -21.56 -5.87
C TRP A 417 -2.58 -20.24 -5.86
N LYS A 418 -2.79 -19.66 -7.06
CA LYS A 418 -3.58 -18.46 -7.27
C LYS A 418 -4.75 -18.74 -8.19
N LEU A 419 -5.96 -18.48 -7.71
CA LEU A 419 -7.18 -18.52 -8.51
C LEU A 419 -7.70 -17.11 -8.72
N ILE A 420 -7.99 -16.77 -9.98
CA ILE A 420 -8.67 -15.52 -10.36
C ILE A 420 -10.08 -15.87 -10.80
N LYS A 421 -11.07 -15.39 -10.05
CA LYS A 421 -12.48 -15.47 -10.41
C LYS A 421 -12.87 -14.25 -11.21
N TRP A 422 -13.06 -14.41 -12.50
CA TRP A 422 -13.63 -13.39 -13.37
C TRP A 422 -15.15 -13.47 -13.32
N TYR A 423 -15.83 -12.36 -13.06
CA TYR A 423 -17.30 -12.34 -13.00
C TYR A 423 -17.94 -12.37 -14.39
N GLU A 424 -17.20 -12.07 -15.46
CA GLU A 424 -17.65 -12.16 -16.86
C GLU A 424 -16.91 -13.20 -17.71
N GLY A 425 -16.14 -14.08 -17.09
CA GLY A 425 -15.33 -15.06 -17.81
C GLY A 425 -15.12 -16.35 -17.04
N PRO A 426 -14.40 -17.29 -17.63
CA PRO A 426 -13.95 -18.49 -16.91
C PRO A 426 -12.98 -18.09 -15.80
N VAL A 427 -12.86 -18.94 -14.78
CA VAL A 427 -11.82 -18.80 -13.76
C VAL A 427 -10.46 -19.09 -14.38
N SER A 428 -9.39 -18.51 -13.81
CA SER A 428 -8.01 -18.86 -14.14
C SER A 428 -7.30 -19.39 -12.90
N LEU A 429 -6.40 -20.36 -13.07
CA LEU A 429 -5.65 -21.01 -11.99
C LEU A 429 -4.16 -21.07 -12.35
N PHE A 430 -3.30 -20.57 -11.46
CA PHE A 430 -1.84 -20.55 -11.65
C PHE A 430 -1.12 -21.16 -10.46
N ASN A 431 0.04 -21.80 -10.73
CA ASN A 431 0.99 -22.20 -9.71
C ASN A 431 2.14 -21.18 -9.68
N LEU A 432 2.13 -20.24 -8.75
CA LEU A 432 3.12 -19.17 -8.69
C LEU A 432 4.55 -19.61 -8.35
N LYS A 433 4.72 -20.82 -7.82
CA LYS A 433 6.05 -21.38 -7.56
C LYS A 433 6.79 -21.72 -8.87
N ASP A 434 6.06 -22.25 -9.85
CA ASP A 434 6.63 -22.73 -11.10
C ASP A 434 6.40 -21.73 -12.24
N ASP A 435 5.35 -20.90 -12.14
CA ASP A 435 4.93 -19.91 -13.14
C ASP A 435 4.59 -18.56 -12.49
N LEU A 436 5.62 -17.84 -12.06
CA LEU A 436 5.48 -16.50 -11.50
C LEU A 436 4.88 -15.49 -12.50
N GLY A 437 5.09 -15.74 -13.78
CA GLY A 437 4.61 -14.93 -14.89
C GLY A 437 3.17 -15.19 -15.29
N GLU A 438 2.47 -16.15 -14.66
CA GLU A 438 1.07 -16.50 -14.92
C GLU A 438 0.78 -16.75 -16.42
N GLN A 439 1.67 -17.50 -17.08
CA GLN A 439 1.58 -17.81 -18.52
C GLN A 439 0.73 -19.06 -18.80
N GLU A 440 0.66 -19.99 -17.86
CA GLU A 440 0.01 -21.29 -17.99
C GLU A 440 -1.23 -21.39 -17.10
N ASP A 441 -2.42 -21.31 -17.73
CA ASP A 441 -3.70 -21.43 -17.03
C ASP A 441 -4.10 -22.89 -16.83
N LEU A 442 -3.95 -23.39 -15.62
CA LEU A 442 -4.22 -24.77 -15.23
C LEU A 442 -5.69 -25.04 -14.85
N ALA A 443 -6.61 -24.08 -15.02
CA ALA A 443 -7.99 -24.23 -14.59
C ALA A 443 -8.71 -25.41 -15.27
N GLY A 444 -8.43 -25.66 -16.55
CA GLY A 444 -8.99 -26.77 -17.30
C GLY A 444 -8.48 -28.16 -16.85
N GLU A 445 -7.23 -28.22 -16.39
CA GLU A 445 -6.58 -29.46 -15.99
C GLU A 445 -6.85 -29.83 -14.53
N MET A 446 -7.18 -28.84 -13.68
CA MET A 446 -7.33 -29.01 -12.23
C MET A 446 -8.70 -28.58 -11.68
N PRO A 447 -9.83 -29.11 -12.21
CA PRO A 447 -11.18 -28.65 -11.84
C PRO A 447 -11.50 -28.83 -10.34
N SER A 448 -10.94 -29.86 -9.70
CA SER A 448 -11.12 -30.06 -8.26
C SER A 448 -10.45 -28.98 -7.42
N ARG A 449 -9.25 -28.55 -7.81
CA ARG A 449 -8.54 -27.44 -7.16
C ARG A 449 -9.28 -26.11 -7.37
N VAL A 450 -9.75 -25.86 -8.59
CA VAL A 450 -10.60 -24.69 -8.90
C VAL A 450 -11.82 -24.64 -7.98
N LYS A 451 -12.57 -25.75 -7.86
CA LYS A 451 -13.75 -25.83 -7.00
C LYS A 451 -13.41 -25.55 -5.53
N GLN A 452 -12.31 -26.10 -5.03
CA GLN A 452 -11.87 -25.87 -3.64
C GLN A 452 -11.53 -24.42 -3.37
N LEU A 453 -10.72 -23.79 -4.23
CA LEU A 453 -10.27 -22.42 -4.05
C LEU A 453 -11.41 -21.42 -4.28
N ASP A 454 -12.29 -21.64 -5.27
CA ASP A 454 -13.46 -20.80 -5.49
C ASP A 454 -14.42 -20.84 -4.30
N ALA A 455 -14.67 -22.01 -3.72
CA ALA A 455 -15.50 -22.12 -2.52
C ALA A 455 -14.88 -21.39 -1.32
N LYS A 456 -13.54 -21.49 -1.12
CA LYS A 456 -12.82 -20.77 -0.06
C LYS A 456 -12.86 -19.26 -0.27
N LEU A 457 -12.68 -18.80 -1.50
CA LEU A 457 -12.79 -17.38 -1.87
C LEU A 457 -14.18 -16.83 -1.59
N MET A 458 -15.23 -17.53 -2.06
CA MET A 458 -16.61 -17.06 -1.87
C MET A 458 -17.05 -17.07 -0.41
N ALA A 459 -16.60 -18.05 0.39
CA ALA A 459 -16.82 -18.07 1.83
C ALA A 459 -16.18 -16.85 2.52
N HIS A 460 -14.93 -16.52 2.16
CA HIS A 460 -14.25 -15.34 2.69
C HIS A 460 -14.95 -14.04 2.31
N LEU A 461 -15.35 -13.86 1.05
CA LEU A 461 -16.07 -12.66 0.62
C LEU A 461 -17.43 -12.52 1.36
N SER A 462 -18.09 -13.64 1.63
CA SER A 462 -19.32 -13.65 2.44
C SER A 462 -19.08 -13.24 3.88
N GLN A 463 -17.99 -13.70 4.51
CA GLN A 463 -17.60 -13.30 5.87
C GLN A 463 -17.26 -11.81 5.97
N LEU A 464 -16.67 -11.24 4.92
CA LEU A 464 -16.41 -9.80 4.85
C LEU A 464 -17.70 -8.97 4.66
N GLY A 465 -18.82 -9.58 4.27
CA GLY A 465 -20.00 -8.86 3.78
C GLY A 465 -19.75 -8.16 2.44
N ALA A 466 -18.74 -8.61 1.68
CA ALA A 466 -18.34 -7.99 0.42
C ALA A 466 -19.45 -8.10 -0.64
N LYS A 467 -19.73 -6.99 -1.32
CA LYS A 467 -20.74 -6.94 -2.37
C LYS A 467 -20.15 -7.35 -3.71
N VAL A 468 -20.66 -8.42 -4.30
CA VAL A 468 -20.23 -8.92 -5.61
C VAL A 468 -21.03 -8.31 -6.76
N PRO A 469 -20.51 -8.28 -8.00
CA PRO A 469 -21.28 -7.88 -9.19
C PRO A 469 -22.49 -8.79 -9.40
N ILE A 470 -23.59 -8.21 -9.88
CA ILE A 470 -24.83 -8.92 -10.20
C ILE A 470 -25.18 -8.75 -11.68
N ALA A 471 -25.99 -9.64 -12.24
CA ALA A 471 -26.44 -9.54 -13.62
C ALA A 471 -27.15 -8.21 -13.88
N ASN A 472 -26.83 -7.54 -14.98
CA ASN A 472 -27.48 -6.31 -15.39
C ASN A 472 -28.76 -6.63 -16.19
N PRO A 473 -29.96 -6.36 -15.66
CA PRO A 473 -31.20 -6.66 -16.35
C PRO A 473 -31.42 -5.83 -17.63
N LYS A 474 -30.62 -4.78 -17.81
CA LYS A 474 -30.65 -3.91 -19.00
C LYS A 474 -29.45 -4.16 -19.94
N ALA A 475 -28.69 -5.22 -19.72
CA ALA A 475 -27.64 -5.59 -20.65
C ALA A 475 -28.28 -5.88 -22.01
N LYS A 476 -27.73 -5.27 -23.07
CA LYS A 476 -28.10 -5.69 -24.42
C LYS A 476 -27.63 -7.13 -24.58
N THR A 477 -28.54 -8.06 -24.76
CA THR A 477 -28.19 -9.36 -25.34
C THR A 477 -27.63 -9.06 -26.72
N SER A 478 -26.31 -9.08 -26.86
CA SER A 478 -25.70 -9.17 -28.16
C SER A 478 -26.08 -10.56 -28.66
N ASP A 479 -27.06 -10.63 -29.52
CA ASP A 479 -27.15 -11.75 -30.45
C ASP A 479 -25.82 -11.82 -31.17
N ARG A 480 -25.04 -12.85 -30.83
CA ARG A 480 -23.88 -13.50 -31.46
C ARG A 480 -22.87 -12.66 -32.23
#